data_596183213255f6874adacb70da768b75
#
_entry.id   596183213255f6874adacb70da768b75
#
_cell.length_a   1.000
_cell.length_b   1.000
_cell.length_c   1.000
_cell.angle_alpha   90.00
_cell.angle_beta   90.00
_cell.angle_gamma   90.00
#
_symmetry.space_group_name_H-M   'P 1'
#
loop_
_entity.id
_entity.type
_entity.pdbx_description
1 polymer ?
#
loop_
_entity_poly.entity_id
_entity_poly.type
_entity_poly.pdbx_seq_one_letter_code
_entity_poly.pdbx_strand_id
1 'polypeptide(L)'
;MKIEDFTDMNRFQEIMKNWAKATGLATVAVDADGNYLSDCFNFTDFCMKYTKQSPEGKKRCEKCDRECSGVYHCHAGLIDFSIDLTLNGEKLGSVIGGQVLPAHPDEEKFRAVARELNIDEEDYLTALKKVNVRSEEGIRAAAYLLGDALNNCINAGYNEKYRNHLLENLSGGISSCESLVKQIEGNVSQLNSIQQKQKILALNASIEAARAGEAGRGFTIVANEVENLSKDSSALNNEISNTVKKIADVIQDLLDAQVIK
;
A
#
# COMPACT_ATOMS: atom_id res chain seq x y z
N MET A 1 2.60 -4.26 10.23
CA MET A 1 2.78 -4.30 8.76
C MET A 1 4.27 -4.27 8.48
N LYS A 2 4.78 -5.11 7.60
CA LYS A 2 6.22 -5.19 7.31
C LYS A 2 6.52 -4.56 5.95
N ILE A 3 7.70 -3.95 5.82
CA ILE A 3 8.15 -3.32 4.57
C ILE A 3 8.16 -4.32 3.41
N GLU A 4 8.59 -5.57 3.67
CA GLU A 4 8.70 -6.63 2.67
C GLU A 4 7.33 -7.06 2.10
N ASP A 5 6.24 -6.79 2.81
CA ASP A 5 4.89 -7.20 2.37
C ASP A 5 4.41 -6.45 1.12
N PHE A 6 4.98 -5.26 0.83
CA PHE A 6 4.49 -4.39 -0.24
C PHE A 6 5.58 -3.66 -1.02
N THR A 7 6.86 -3.76 -0.61
CA THR A 7 7.99 -3.11 -1.28
C THR A 7 8.74 -4.11 -2.16
N ASP A 8 9.13 -3.70 -3.35
CA ASP A 8 10.09 -4.47 -4.16
C ASP A 8 11.47 -4.43 -3.50
N MET A 9 11.77 -5.47 -2.72
CA MET A 9 13.01 -5.58 -1.96
C MET A 9 14.25 -5.70 -2.84
N ASN A 10 14.13 -6.19 -4.08
CA ASN A 10 15.26 -6.23 -5.02
C ASN A 10 15.65 -4.82 -5.42
N ARG A 11 14.67 -3.99 -5.81
CA ARG A 11 14.89 -2.58 -6.14
C ARG A 11 15.37 -1.77 -4.94
N PHE A 12 14.81 -2.04 -3.76
CA PHE A 12 15.21 -1.41 -2.50
C PHE A 12 16.69 -1.66 -2.21
N GLN A 13 17.15 -2.89 -2.28
CA GLN A 13 18.55 -3.26 -2.08
C GLN A 13 19.46 -2.73 -3.18
N GLU A 14 19.01 -2.68 -4.43
CA GLU A 14 19.77 -2.13 -5.54
C GLU A 14 20.03 -0.62 -5.36
N ILE A 15 19.03 0.13 -4.89
CA ILE A 15 19.19 1.55 -4.53
C ILE A 15 20.30 1.69 -3.47
N MET A 16 20.22 0.92 -2.39
CA MET A 16 21.20 0.95 -1.29
C MET A 16 22.61 0.59 -1.79
N LYS A 17 22.74 -0.47 -2.55
CA LYS A 17 24.02 -0.95 -3.11
C LYS A 17 24.68 0.10 -4.01
N ASN A 18 23.88 0.68 -4.93
CA ASN A 18 24.39 1.69 -5.86
C ASN A 18 24.74 3.01 -5.14
N TRP A 19 23.91 3.40 -4.17
CA TRP A 19 24.19 4.55 -3.33
C TRP A 19 25.48 4.36 -2.52
N ALA A 20 25.66 3.22 -1.86
CA ALA A 20 26.84 2.90 -1.08
C ALA A 20 28.11 2.93 -1.96
N LYS A 21 28.02 2.38 -3.17
CA LYS A 21 29.12 2.40 -4.15
C LYS A 21 29.46 3.82 -4.62
N ALA A 22 28.45 4.65 -4.87
CA ALA A 22 28.63 6.01 -5.36
C ALA A 22 29.20 6.95 -4.29
N THR A 23 28.74 6.82 -3.05
CA THR A 23 29.13 7.69 -1.94
C THR A 23 30.35 7.20 -1.16
N GLY A 24 30.62 5.90 -1.19
CA GLY A 24 31.64 5.27 -0.35
C GLY A 24 31.25 5.13 1.12
N LEU A 25 29.98 5.42 1.48
CA LEU A 25 29.44 5.24 2.83
C LEU A 25 28.91 3.81 3.01
N ALA A 26 29.01 3.30 4.23
CA ALA A 26 28.35 2.05 4.60
C ALA A 26 26.84 2.24 4.77
N THR A 27 26.04 1.22 4.48
CA THR A 27 24.61 1.23 4.78
C THR A 27 24.01 -0.16 4.92
N VAL A 28 22.99 -0.27 5.80
CA VAL A 28 22.11 -1.42 5.99
C VAL A 28 20.74 -0.92 6.41
N ALA A 29 19.68 -1.58 5.98
CA ALA A 29 18.33 -1.32 6.48
C ALA A 29 17.95 -2.34 7.55
N VAL A 30 17.24 -1.87 8.58
CA VAL A 30 16.71 -2.69 9.68
C VAL A 30 15.22 -2.40 9.88
N ASP A 31 14.48 -3.42 10.34
CA ASP A 31 13.09 -3.26 10.77
C ASP A 31 12.98 -2.57 12.14
N ALA A 32 11.74 -2.41 12.64
CA ALA A 32 11.47 -1.79 13.93
C ALA A 32 12.07 -2.56 15.12
N ASP A 33 12.32 -3.86 14.96
CA ASP A 33 12.89 -4.75 15.96
C ASP A 33 14.44 -4.83 15.86
N GLY A 34 15.02 -4.22 14.82
CA GLY A 34 16.46 -4.21 14.55
C GLY A 34 16.96 -5.39 13.72
N ASN A 35 16.07 -6.18 13.12
CA ASN A 35 16.46 -7.23 12.21
C ASN A 35 16.84 -6.66 10.83
N TYR A 36 17.80 -7.27 10.18
CA TYR A 36 18.27 -6.82 8.88
C TYR A 36 17.22 -7.06 7.78
N LEU A 37 16.86 -5.98 7.08
CA LEU A 37 16.00 -5.98 5.89
C LEU A 37 16.81 -6.03 4.60
N SER A 38 18.10 -5.73 4.65
CA SER A 38 18.99 -5.70 3.51
C SER A 38 20.34 -6.35 3.80
N ASP A 39 21.12 -6.60 2.74
CA ASP A 39 22.54 -6.85 2.88
C ASP A 39 23.27 -5.62 3.44
N CYS A 40 24.46 -5.86 4.02
CA CYS A 40 25.38 -4.82 4.47
C CYS A 40 26.24 -4.37 3.29
N PHE A 41 26.19 -3.07 2.95
CA PHE A 41 26.98 -2.51 1.85
C PHE A 41 28.10 -1.60 2.37
N ASN A 42 29.31 -1.74 1.84
CA ASN A 42 30.51 -0.93 2.13
C ASN A 42 30.93 -0.89 3.62
N PHE A 43 30.58 -1.87 4.42
CA PHE A 43 31.02 -1.93 5.79
C PHE A 43 32.54 -2.09 5.90
N THR A 44 33.16 -1.34 6.79
CA THR A 44 34.61 -1.32 6.97
C THR A 44 35.11 -2.37 7.95
N ASP A 45 36.33 -2.89 7.70
CA ASP A 45 37.00 -3.79 8.64
C ASP A 45 37.18 -3.09 10.01
N PHE A 46 37.39 -1.78 10.05
CA PHE A 46 37.51 -0.99 11.27
C PHE A 46 36.31 -1.21 12.20
N CYS A 47 35.09 -1.17 11.65
CA CYS A 47 33.88 -1.40 12.42
C CYS A 47 33.60 -2.90 12.62
N MET A 48 33.61 -3.69 11.54
CA MET A 48 33.10 -5.07 11.59
C MET A 48 34.08 -6.06 12.17
N LYS A 49 35.36 -5.93 11.84
CA LYS A 49 36.40 -6.87 12.25
C LYS A 49 37.03 -6.51 13.61
N TYR A 50 37.11 -5.21 13.92
CA TYR A 50 37.78 -4.76 15.13
C TYR A 50 36.78 -4.22 16.15
N THR A 51 36.07 -3.12 15.88
CA THR A 51 35.21 -2.47 16.88
C THR A 51 34.08 -3.37 17.36
N LYS A 52 33.32 -3.98 16.47
CA LYS A 52 32.18 -4.86 16.79
C LYS A 52 32.61 -6.25 17.33
N GLN A 53 33.84 -6.68 17.14
CA GLN A 53 34.33 -7.93 17.73
C GLN A 53 34.78 -7.77 19.21
N SER A 54 35.08 -6.55 19.61
CA SER A 54 35.29 -6.25 21.03
C SER A 54 33.93 -6.27 21.76
N PRO A 55 33.79 -6.98 22.90
CA PRO A 55 32.52 -7.01 23.65
C PRO A 55 32.05 -5.63 24.10
N GLU A 56 32.95 -4.76 24.54
CA GLU A 56 32.62 -3.38 24.91
C GLU A 56 32.28 -2.53 23.65
N GLY A 57 33.04 -2.68 22.56
CA GLY A 57 32.79 -2.01 21.31
C GLY A 57 31.42 -2.38 20.75
N LYS A 58 31.05 -3.67 20.73
CA LYS A 58 29.73 -4.15 20.31
C LYS A 58 28.62 -3.50 21.14
N LYS A 59 28.73 -3.48 22.47
CA LYS A 59 27.75 -2.88 23.38
C LYS A 59 27.54 -1.39 23.07
N ARG A 60 28.66 -0.64 22.85
CA ARG A 60 28.60 0.79 22.52
C ARG A 60 28.00 1.03 21.14
N CYS A 61 28.31 0.20 20.13
CA CYS A 61 27.68 0.26 18.81
C CYS A 61 26.16 0.07 18.90
N GLU A 62 25.71 -1.01 19.55
CA GLU A 62 24.28 -1.30 19.73
C GLU A 62 23.53 -0.19 20.48
N LYS A 63 24.21 0.49 21.41
CA LYS A 63 23.67 1.66 22.09
C LYS A 63 23.49 2.84 21.12
N CYS A 64 24.50 3.17 20.31
CA CYS A 64 24.42 4.21 19.31
C CYS A 64 23.30 3.93 18.30
N ASP A 65 23.21 2.71 17.79
CA ASP A 65 22.22 2.29 16.80
C ASP A 65 20.77 2.46 17.32
N ARG A 66 20.56 2.31 18.66
CA ARG A 66 19.24 2.47 19.28
C ARG A 66 18.88 3.90 19.68
N GLU A 67 19.86 4.67 20.17
CA GLU A 67 19.60 5.95 20.82
C GLU A 67 19.85 7.15 19.91
N CYS A 68 20.63 6.98 18.82
CA CYS A 68 20.95 8.07 17.91
C CYS A 68 20.00 8.10 16.70
N SER A 69 19.71 9.30 16.23
CA SER A 69 18.93 9.55 15.01
C SER A 69 19.54 10.68 14.20
N GLY A 70 19.23 10.72 12.90
CA GLY A 70 19.87 11.66 11.99
C GLY A 70 21.34 11.31 11.77
N VAL A 71 22.20 12.31 11.62
CA VAL A 71 23.65 12.12 11.47
C VAL A 71 24.35 12.43 12.79
N TYR A 72 25.19 11.53 13.25
CA TYR A 72 25.82 11.59 14.58
C TYR A 72 27.26 11.07 14.58
N HIS A 73 28.02 11.47 15.60
CA HIS A 73 29.34 10.91 15.87
C HIS A 73 29.20 9.66 16.74
N CYS A 74 29.72 8.53 16.26
CA CYS A 74 29.70 7.28 17.03
C CYS A 74 30.79 7.26 18.09
N HIS A 75 30.70 6.32 19.03
CA HIS A 75 31.65 6.17 20.14
C HIS A 75 33.09 5.90 19.68
N ALA A 76 33.28 5.37 18.48
CA ALA A 76 34.61 5.06 17.93
C ALA A 76 35.19 6.25 17.12
N GLY A 77 34.52 7.39 17.08
CA GLY A 77 35.01 8.62 16.43
C GLY A 77 34.72 8.74 14.94
N LEU A 78 33.88 7.85 14.40
CA LEU A 78 33.36 7.96 13.02
C LEU A 78 32.04 8.74 13.01
N ILE A 79 31.63 9.17 11.82
CA ILE A 79 30.28 9.67 11.59
C ILE A 79 29.42 8.54 11.03
N ASP A 80 28.28 8.36 11.69
CA ASP A 80 27.23 7.46 11.30
C ASP A 80 25.90 8.21 11.12
N PHE A 81 24.91 7.52 10.56
CA PHE A 81 23.54 8.04 10.41
C PHE A 81 22.50 6.96 10.70
N SER A 82 21.34 7.40 11.14
CA SER A 82 20.12 6.60 11.28
C SER A 82 18.95 7.44 10.79
N ILE A 83 18.36 7.06 9.66
CA ILE A 83 17.22 7.74 9.05
C ILE A 83 16.01 6.80 9.09
N ASP A 84 14.89 7.32 9.58
CA ASP A 84 13.68 6.53 9.72
C ASP A 84 13.08 6.14 8.35
N LEU A 85 12.69 4.89 8.25
CA LEU A 85 11.88 4.36 7.16
C LEU A 85 10.42 4.40 7.60
N THR A 86 9.62 5.19 6.89
CA THR A 86 8.25 5.51 7.30
C THR A 86 7.22 5.22 6.22
N LEU A 87 6.02 4.87 6.64
CA LEU A 87 4.83 4.80 5.81
C LEU A 87 3.73 5.62 6.44
N ASN A 88 3.19 6.61 5.74
CA ASN A 88 2.15 7.52 6.24
C ASN A 88 2.49 8.16 7.60
N GLY A 89 3.79 8.41 7.86
CA GLY A 89 4.29 8.98 9.11
C GLY A 89 4.52 7.99 10.24
N GLU A 90 4.19 6.71 10.05
CA GLU A 90 4.50 5.64 11.00
C GLU A 90 5.87 5.03 10.69
N LYS A 91 6.73 4.91 11.71
CA LYS A 91 8.05 4.31 11.57
C LYS A 91 7.94 2.79 11.45
N LEU A 92 8.49 2.23 10.38
CA LEU A 92 8.54 0.80 10.09
C LEU A 92 9.94 0.20 10.27
N GLY A 93 10.96 1.05 10.33
CA GLY A 93 12.35 0.64 10.44
C GLY A 93 13.29 1.83 10.30
N SER A 94 14.55 1.57 10.03
CA SER A 94 15.56 2.60 9.78
C SER A 94 16.58 2.13 8.76
N VAL A 95 17.14 3.08 8.00
CA VAL A 95 18.39 2.87 7.28
C VAL A 95 19.51 3.47 8.10
N ILE A 96 20.48 2.67 8.44
CA ILE A 96 21.64 3.04 9.24
C ILE A 96 22.93 2.84 8.43
N GLY A 97 23.96 3.62 8.76
CA GLY A 97 25.25 3.49 8.07
C GLY A 97 26.17 4.66 8.39
N GLY A 98 27.06 4.94 7.44
CA GLY A 98 28.10 5.95 7.58
C GLY A 98 29.48 5.33 7.55
N GLN A 99 30.06 5.09 8.70
CA GLN A 99 31.41 4.53 8.92
C GLN A 99 32.50 5.32 8.18
N VAL A 100 32.46 6.64 8.28
CA VAL A 100 33.41 7.55 7.61
C VAL A 100 33.98 8.55 8.59
N LEU A 101 35.13 9.15 8.23
CA LEU A 101 35.79 10.19 9.01
C LEU A 101 35.40 11.56 8.48
N PRO A 102 35.12 12.55 9.38
CA PRO A 102 34.85 13.94 8.94
C PRO A 102 36.09 14.67 8.45
N ALA A 103 37.27 14.26 8.89
CA ALA A 103 38.58 14.80 8.55
C ALA A 103 39.64 13.73 8.73
N HIS A 104 40.89 14.04 8.41
CA HIS A 104 42.01 13.15 8.70
C HIS A 104 42.07 12.86 10.21
N PRO A 105 42.20 11.56 10.59
CA PRO A 105 42.13 11.15 11.98
C PRO A 105 43.34 11.61 12.79
N ASP A 106 43.10 11.96 14.05
CA ASP A 106 44.14 12.09 15.08
C ASP A 106 44.46 10.67 15.62
N GLU A 107 45.57 10.09 15.14
CA GLU A 107 45.94 8.71 15.44
C GLU A 107 46.01 8.44 16.94
N GLU A 108 46.45 9.39 17.81
CA GLU A 108 46.54 9.21 19.26
C GLU A 108 45.16 9.02 19.90
N LYS A 109 44.13 9.72 19.41
CA LYS A 109 42.75 9.49 19.89
C LYS A 109 42.25 8.10 19.54
N PHE A 110 42.56 7.59 18.37
CA PHE A 110 42.16 6.25 17.96
C PHE A 110 42.97 5.15 18.68
N ARG A 111 44.24 5.41 18.99
CA ARG A 111 45.02 4.51 19.90
C ARG A 111 44.36 4.43 21.29
N ALA A 112 43.92 5.56 21.84
CA ALA A 112 43.20 5.56 23.10
C ALA A 112 41.93 4.71 23.07
N VAL A 113 41.14 4.83 21.98
CA VAL A 113 39.94 4.00 21.76
C VAL A 113 40.31 2.52 21.61
N ALA A 114 41.37 2.18 20.90
CA ALA A 114 41.83 0.80 20.78
C ALA A 114 42.15 0.18 22.15
N ARG A 115 42.86 0.93 23.02
CA ARG A 115 43.16 0.49 24.38
C ARG A 115 41.92 0.28 25.23
N GLU A 116 40.95 1.22 25.17
CA GLU A 116 39.68 1.09 25.87
C GLU A 116 38.88 -0.14 25.42
N LEU A 117 38.96 -0.48 24.15
CA LEU A 117 38.24 -1.61 23.54
C LEU A 117 39.03 -2.93 23.60
N ASN A 118 40.26 -2.90 24.16
CA ASN A 118 41.18 -4.03 24.18
C ASN A 118 41.47 -4.63 22.79
N ILE A 119 41.76 -3.74 21.83
CA ILE A 119 42.10 -4.04 20.42
C ILE A 119 43.57 -3.70 20.22
N ASP A 120 44.28 -4.45 19.36
CA ASP A 120 45.64 -4.11 18.97
C ASP A 120 45.69 -2.76 18.27
N GLU A 121 46.55 -1.84 18.74
CA GLU A 121 46.60 -0.46 18.30
C GLU A 121 47.05 -0.34 16.84
N GLU A 122 48.04 -1.13 16.40
CA GLU A 122 48.58 -1.04 15.03
C GLU A 122 47.62 -1.63 14.01
N ASP A 123 46.97 -2.74 14.33
CA ASP A 123 45.95 -3.35 13.53
C ASP A 123 44.74 -2.39 13.36
N TYR A 124 44.32 -1.76 14.51
CA TYR A 124 43.19 -0.82 14.47
C TYR A 124 43.47 0.41 13.65
N LEU A 125 44.69 0.99 13.75
CA LEU A 125 45.08 2.13 12.92
C LEU A 125 45.28 1.75 11.45
N THR A 126 45.74 0.53 11.18
CA THR A 126 45.83 0.01 9.81
C THR A 126 44.45 -0.10 9.15
N ALA A 127 43.46 -0.53 9.90
CA ALA A 127 42.06 -0.56 9.43
C ALA A 127 41.47 0.86 9.30
N LEU A 128 41.81 1.76 10.24
CA LEU A 128 41.37 3.18 10.20
C LEU A 128 41.82 3.91 8.93
N LYS A 129 43.04 3.66 8.46
CA LYS A 129 43.60 4.26 7.24
C LYS A 129 42.82 3.90 5.97
N LYS A 130 42.00 2.86 6.00
CA LYS A 130 41.13 2.44 4.91
C LYS A 130 39.74 3.06 4.98
N VAL A 131 39.42 3.74 6.10
CA VAL A 131 38.13 4.44 6.27
C VAL A 131 38.11 5.71 5.40
N ASN A 132 37.05 5.89 4.65
CA ASN A 132 36.88 7.05 3.79
C ASN A 132 36.76 8.34 4.60
N VAL A 133 37.33 9.44 4.08
CA VAL A 133 37.14 10.78 4.63
C VAL A 133 36.10 11.51 3.78
N ARG A 134 35.06 12.07 4.42
CA ARG A 134 33.97 12.81 3.79
C ARG A 134 33.60 14.02 4.65
N SER A 135 33.26 15.14 4.02
CA SER A 135 32.75 16.29 4.78
C SER A 135 31.43 15.96 5.46
N GLU A 136 31.22 16.51 6.65
CA GLU A 136 29.98 16.28 7.41
C GLU A 136 28.73 16.71 6.62
N GLU A 137 28.81 17.81 5.87
CA GLU A 137 27.75 18.27 4.98
C GLU A 137 27.44 17.25 3.90
N GLY A 138 28.48 16.67 3.26
CA GLY A 138 28.32 15.63 2.25
C GLY A 138 27.71 14.35 2.81
N ILE A 139 28.10 13.96 4.03
CA ILE A 139 27.54 12.80 4.73
C ILE A 139 26.04 13.02 5.02
N ARG A 140 25.71 14.21 5.55
CA ARG A 140 24.33 14.60 5.85
C ARG A 140 23.45 14.58 4.62
N ALA A 141 23.90 15.24 3.54
CA ALA A 141 23.16 15.24 2.28
C ALA A 141 22.96 13.83 1.71
N ALA A 142 24.01 13.01 1.74
CA ALA A 142 23.92 11.62 1.26
C ALA A 142 22.96 10.78 2.09
N ALA A 143 23.00 10.88 3.43
CA ALA A 143 22.13 10.12 4.35
C ALA A 143 20.65 10.45 4.11
N TYR A 144 20.30 11.73 4.04
CA TYR A 144 18.92 12.13 3.78
C TYR A 144 18.44 11.74 2.37
N LEU A 145 19.31 11.88 1.35
CA LEU A 145 18.98 11.42 -0.01
C LEU A 145 18.65 9.93 -0.05
N LEU A 146 19.42 9.11 0.68
CA LEU A 146 19.12 7.67 0.77
C LEU A 146 17.78 7.43 1.48
N GLY A 147 17.57 8.10 2.62
CA GLY A 147 16.31 8.00 3.38
C GLY A 147 15.10 8.37 2.51
N ASP A 148 15.17 9.50 1.79
CA ASP A 148 14.11 9.94 0.88
C ASP A 148 13.87 8.94 -0.25
N ALA A 149 14.94 8.43 -0.88
CA ALA A 149 14.82 7.44 -1.96
C ALA A 149 14.16 6.14 -1.48
N LEU A 150 14.53 5.64 -0.30
CA LEU A 150 13.97 4.43 0.27
C LEU A 150 12.53 4.65 0.74
N ASN A 151 12.22 5.78 1.37
CA ASN A 151 10.86 6.13 1.77
C ASN A 151 9.93 6.27 0.55
N ASN A 152 10.42 6.87 -0.55
CA ASN A 152 9.66 6.91 -1.79
C ASN A 152 9.41 5.51 -2.37
N CYS A 153 10.40 4.61 -2.31
CA CYS A 153 10.25 3.23 -2.75
C CYS A 153 9.19 2.47 -1.92
N ILE A 154 9.22 2.64 -0.59
CA ILE A 154 8.25 2.06 0.35
C ILE A 154 6.84 2.57 0.06
N ASN A 155 6.66 3.89 -0.03
CA ASN A 155 5.35 4.51 -0.25
C ASN A 155 4.79 4.16 -1.64
N ALA A 156 5.63 4.11 -2.68
CA ALA A 156 5.21 3.70 -4.01
C ALA A 156 4.70 2.25 -4.02
N GLY A 157 5.45 1.32 -3.42
CA GLY A 157 5.05 -0.09 -3.34
C GLY A 157 3.74 -0.30 -2.56
N TYR A 158 3.58 0.40 -1.44
CA TYR A 158 2.33 0.36 -0.67
C TYR A 158 1.14 0.89 -1.48
N ASN A 159 1.30 2.06 -2.12
CA ASN A 159 0.24 2.67 -2.92
C ASN A 159 -0.15 1.80 -4.11
N GLU A 160 0.82 1.14 -4.75
CA GLU A 160 0.55 0.20 -5.84
C GLU A 160 -0.25 -1.01 -5.36
N LYS A 161 0.16 -1.64 -4.26
CA LYS A 161 -0.57 -2.77 -3.67
C LYS A 161 -1.98 -2.38 -3.25
N TYR A 162 -2.13 -1.24 -2.58
CA TYR A 162 -3.44 -0.72 -2.16
C TYR A 162 -4.35 -0.43 -3.35
N ARG A 163 -3.82 0.22 -4.39
CA ARG A 163 -4.54 0.51 -5.63
C ARG A 163 -5.01 -0.76 -6.33
N ASN A 164 -4.14 -1.77 -6.44
CA ASN A 164 -4.49 -3.03 -7.08
C ASN A 164 -5.62 -3.74 -6.32
N HIS A 165 -5.53 -3.80 -4.98
CA HIS A 165 -6.60 -4.37 -4.16
C HIS A 165 -7.93 -3.61 -4.29
N LEU A 166 -7.90 -2.28 -4.37
CA LEU A 166 -9.09 -1.47 -4.60
C LEU A 166 -9.72 -1.75 -5.97
N LEU A 167 -8.89 -1.87 -7.02
CA LEU A 167 -9.36 -2.19 -8.38
C LEU A 167 -9.97 -3.59 -8.47
N GLU A 168 -9.39 -4.59 -7.80
CA GLU A 168 -9.95 -5.95 -7.74
C GLU A 168 -11.31 -5.95 -7.07
N ASN A 169 -11.45 -5.29 -5.91
CA ASN A 169 -12.73 -5.18 -5.19
C ASN A 169 -13.79 -4.45 -6.01
N LEU A 170 -13.40 -3.36 -6.69
CA LEU A 170 -14.30 -2.58 -7.55
C LEU A 170 -14.78 -3.41 -8.74
N SER A 171 -13.86 -4.12 -9.41
CA SER A 171 -14.20 -5.02 -10.53
C SER A 171 -15.16 -6.14 -10.11
N GLY A 172 -14.91 -6.77 -8.97
CA GLY A 172 -15.82 -7.77 -8.41
C GLY A 172 -17.20 -7.22 -8.07
N GLY A 173 -17.25 -6.00 -7.51
CA GLY A 173 -18.50 -5.28 -7.24
C GLY A 173 -19.29 -4.98 -8.50
N ILE A 174 -18.63 -4.47 -9.53
CA ILE A 174 -19.25 -4.18 -10.84
C ILE A 174 -19.84 -5.44 -11.47
N SER A 175 -19.08 -6.55 -11.52
CA SER A 175 -19.57 -7.83 -12.04
C SER A 175 -20.80 -8.34 -11.30
N SER A 176 -20.83 -8.17 -9.97
CA SER A 176 -22.02 -8.50 -9.16
C SER A 176 -23.22 -7.63 -9.50
N CYS A 177 -23.01 -6.32 -9.69
CA CYS A 177 -24.07 -5.39 -10.12
C CYS A 177 -24.63 -5.74 -11.50
N GLU A 178 -23.79 -6.09 -12.47
CA GLU A 178 -24.24 -6.55 -13.80
C GLU A 178 -25.14 -7.80 -13.70
N SER A 179 -24.78 -8.76 -12.85
CA SER A 179 -25.57 -9.96 -12.62
C SER A 179 -26.95 -9.62 -12.05
N LEU A 180 -26.99 -8.71 -11.07
CA LEU A 180 -28.24 -8.26 -10.44
C LEU A 180 -29.12 -7.49 -11.44
N VAL A 181 -28.54 -6.63 -12.27
CA VAL A 181 -29.28 -5.93 -13.34
C VAL A 181 -29.94 -6.91 -14.28
N LYS A 182 -29.22 -7.91 -14.79
CA LYS A 182 -29.79 -8.97 -15.65
C LYS A 182 -30.92 -9.73 -14.97
N GLN A 183 -30.79 -10.00 -13.68
CA GLN A 183 -31.87 -10.68 -12.91
C GLN A 183 -33.12 -9.79 -12.80
N ILE A 184 -32.95 -8.49 -12.55
CA ILE A 184 -34.07 -7.55 -12.46
C ILE A 184 -34.74 -7.42 -13.83
N GLU A 185 -34.01 -7.35 -14.93
CA GLU A 185 -34.56 -7.33 -16.30
C GLU A 185 -35.42 -8.57 -16.59
N GLY A 186 -34.94 -9.75 -16.17
CA GLY A 186 -35.71 -11.00 -16.23
C GLY A 186 -37.02 -10.92 -15.45
N ASN A 187 -36.97 -10.38 -14.22
CA ASN A 187 -38.16 -10.22 -13.37
C ASN A 187 -39.15 -9.22 -13.97
N VAL A 188 -38.67 -8.10 -14.53
CA VAL A 188 -39.48 -7.09 -15.24
C VAL A 188 -40.20 -7.71 -16.44
N SER A 189 -39.51 -8.55 -17.19
CA SER A 189 -40.12 -9.28 -18.34
C SER A 189 -41.24 -10.23 -17.88
N GLN A 190 -41.01 -10.96 -16.77
CA GLN A 190 -42.06 -11.82 -16.21
C GLN A 190 -43.26 -11.04 -15.68
N LEU A 191 -43.04 -9.90 -15.02
CA LEU A 191 -44.12 -9.01 -14.58
C LEU A 191 -44.94 -8.50 -15.74
N ASN A 192 -44.32 -8.10 -16.85
CA ASN A 192 -45.02 -7.70 -18.05
C ASN A 192 -45.93 -8.83 -18.56
N SER A 193 -45.48 -10.07 -18.58
CA SER A 193 -46.29 -11.24 -18.97
C SER A 193 -47.49 -11.45 -18.03
N ILE A 194 -47.29 -11.31 -16.75
CA ILE A 194 -48.35 -11.42 -15.73
C ILE A 194 -49.40 -10.33 -15.94
N GLN A 195 -49.00 -9.09 -16.14
CA GLN A 195 -49.88 -7.94 -16.36
C GLN A 195 -50.75 -8.14 -17.63
N GLN A 196 -50.16 -8.65 -18.72
CA GLN A 196 -50.93 -8.99 -19.92
C GLN A 196 -52.00 -10.04 -19.66
N LYS A 197 -51.67 -11.09 -18.88
CA LYS A 197 -52.65 -12.13 -18.49
C LYS A 197 -53.74 -11.56 -17.58
N GLN A 198 -53.39 -10.68 -16.63
CA GLN A 198 -54.38 -10.01 -15.77
C GLN A 198 -55.34 -9.13 -16.57
N LYS A 199 -54.82 -8.36 -17.53
CA LYS A 199 -55.64 -7.53 -18.42
C LYS A 199 -56.64 -8.37 -19.20
N ILE A 200 -56.22 -9.51 -19.80
CA ILE A 200 -57.10 -10.42 -20.52
C ILE A 200 -58.14 -11.02 -19.58
N LEU A 201 -57.72 -11.42 -18.36
CA LEU A 201 -58.63 -11.99 -17.36
C LEU A 201 -59.71 -10.98 -16.95
N ALA A 202 -59.32 -9.72 -16.68
CA ALA A 202 -60.24 -8.64 -16.32
C ALA A 202 -61.25 -8.38 -17.44
N LEU A 203 -60.75 -8.33 -18.71
CA LEU A 203 -61.63 -8.18 -19.85
C LEU A 203 -62.64 -9.31 -19.98
N ASN A 204 -62.21 -10.57 -19.87
CA ASN A 204 -63.10 -11.72 -19.91
C ASN A 204 -64.12 -11.73 -18.76
N ALA A 205 -63.71 -11.34 -17.56
CA ALA A 205 -64.59 -11.18 -16.44
C ALA A 205 -65.64 -10.08 -16.64
N SER A 206 -65.23 -8.93 -17.25
CA SER A 206 -66.15 -7.84 -17.60
C SER A 206 -67.20 -8.27 -18.63
N ILE A 207 -66.79 -9.06 -19.65
CA ILE A 207 -67.66 -9.57 -20.67
C ILE A 207 -68.70 -10.55 -20.05
N GLU A 208 -68.27 -11.46 -19.20
CA GLU A 208 -69.21 -12.43 -18.61
C GLU A 208 -70.10 -11.77 -17.54
N ALA A 209 -69.61 -10.78 -16.84
CA ALA A 209 -70.45 -9.96 -15.93
C ALA A 209 -71.55 -9.18 -16.71
N ALA A 210 -71.24 -8.62 -17.87
CA ALA A 210 -72.18 -7.97 -18.71
C ALA A 210 -73.26 -8.97 -19.26
N ARG A 211 -72.81 -10.20 -19.55
CA ARG A 211 -73.71 -11.26 -20.02
C ARG A 211 -74.70 -11.76 -18.96
N ALA A 212 -74.28 -11.67 -17.70
CA ALA A 212 -75.14 -12.03 -16.55
C ALA A 212 -76.16 -10.90 -16.14
N GLY A 213 -76.13 -9.76 -16.77
CA GLY A 213 -77.08 -8.66 -16.55
C GLY A 213 -77.03 -8.13 -15.11
N GLU A 214 -78.21 -7.90 -14.49
CA GLU A 214 -78.28 -7.37 -13.09
C GLU A 214 -77.55 -8.25 -12.08
N ALA A 215 -77.50 -9.56 -12.26
CA ALA A 215 -76.77 -10.48 -11.37
C ALA A 215 -75.25 -10.26 -11.46
N GLY A 216 -74.73 -9.72 -12.57
CA GLY A 216 -73.32 -9.51 -12.83
C GLY A 216 -72.74 -8.17 -12.35
N ARG A 217 -73.58 -7.22 -11.85
CA ARG A 217 -73.13 -5.86 -11.44
C ARG A 217 -71.96 -5.83 -10.45
N GLY A 218 -71.98 -6.69 -9.46
CA GLY A 218 -70.85 -6.81 -8.50
C GLY A 218 -69.54 -7.27 -9.16
N PHE A 219 -69.64 -8.21 -10.09
CA PHE A 219 -68.44 -8.71 -10.79
C PHE A 219 -67.88 -7.70 -11.77
N THR A 220 -68.70 -6.82 -12.36
CA THR A 220 -68.22 -5.72 -13.22
C THR A 220 -67.33 -4.77 -12.44
N ILE A 221 -67.70 -4.42 -11.17
CA ILE A 221 -66.88 -3.55 -10.32
C ILE A 221 -65.51 -4.19 -10.05
N VAL A 222 -65.45 -5.47 -9.69
CA VAL A 222 -64.20 -6.19 -9.43
C VAL A 222 -63.36 -6.28 -10.68
N ALA A 223 -63.94 -6.57 -11.85
CA ALA A 223 -63.21 -6.67 -13.10
C ALA A 223 -62.58 -5.33 -13.48
N ASN A 224 -63.31 -4.20 -13.33
CA ASN A 224 -62.77 -2.87 -13.55
C ASN A 224 -61.62 -2.53 -12.61
N GLU A 225 -61.73 -2.93 -11.32
CA GLU A 225 -60.67 -2.71 -10.34
C GLU A 225 -59.43 -3.51 -10.68
N VAL A 226 -59.54 -4.78 -11.13
CA VAL A 226 -58.40 -5.58 -11.60
C VAL A 226 -57.77 -4.96 -12.87
N GLU A 227 -58.56 -4.40 -13.79
CA GLU A 227 -58.02 -3.69 -14.94
C GLU A 227 -57.22 -2.44 -14.54
N ASN A 228 -57.73 -1.65 -13.61
CA ASN A 228 -57.05 -0.45 -13.09
C ASN A 228 -55.74 -0.84 -12.39
N LEU A 229 -55.76 -1.84 -11.51
CA LEU A 229 -54.58 -2.36 -10.85
C LEU A 229 -53.53 -2.86 -11.84
N SER A 230 -53.98 -3.50 -12.95
CA SER A 230 -53.08 -3.93 -14.02
C SER A 230 -52.42 -2.75 -14.75
N LYS A 231 -53.15 -1.63 -14.95
CA LYS A 231 -52.59 -0.39 -15.54
C LYS A 231 -51.56 0.24 -14.62
N ASP A 232 -51.86 0.38 -13.33
CA ASP A 232 -50.95 0.97 -12.35
C ASP A 232 -49.70 0.11 -12.20
N SER A 233 -49.82 -1.19 -12.13
CA SER A 233 -48.68 -2.12 -12.10
C SER A 233 -47.82 -2.00 -13.36
N SER A 234 -48.44 -1.78 -14.56
CA SER A 234 -47.68 -1.59 -15.79
C SER A 234 -46.88 -0.27 -15.81
N ALA A 235 -47.45 0.80 -15.25
CA ALA A 235 -46.76 2.08 -15.14
C ALA A 235 -45.53 1.92 -14.20
N LEU A 236 -45.71 1.30 -13.05
CA LEU A 236 -44.62 1.06 -12.09
C LEU A 236 -43.52 0.16 -12.69
N ASN A 237 -43.92 -0.88 -13.44
CA ASN A 237 -42.94 -1.77 -14.09
C ASN A 237 -42.10 -1.06 -15.17
N ASN A 238 -42.69 -0.09 -15.88
CA ASN A 238 -41.96 0.77 -16.80
C ASN A 238 -40.96 1.70 -16.08
N GLU A 239 -41.32 2.22 -14.92
CA GLU A 239 -40.40 3.03 -14.10
C GLU A 239 -39.23 2.19 -13.60
N ILE A 240 -39.47 0.96 -13.13
CA ILE A 240 -38.42 0.02 -12.75
C ILE A 240 -37.49 -0.25 -13.94
N SER A 241 -38.06 -0.56 -15.13
CA SER A 241 -37.29 -0.79 -16.36
C SER A 241 -36.35 0.40 -16.69
N ASN A 242 -36.89 1.63 -16.60
CA ASN A 242 -36.11 2.84 -16.88
C ASN A 242 -35.00 3.06 -15.82
N THR A 243 -35.29 2.73 -14.56
CA THR A 243 -34.29 2.83 -13.50
C THR A 243 -33.16 1.82 -13.71
N VAL A 244 -33.49 0.58 -14.06
CA VAL A 244 -32.52 -0.48 -14.35
C VAL A 244 -31.62 -0.10 -15.52
N LYS A 245 -32.16 0.48 -16.58
CA LYS A 245 -31.34 1.00 -17.70
C LYS A 245 -30.34 2.06 -17.25
N LYS A 246 -30.77 3.00 -16.41
CA LYS A 246 -29.85 4.02 -15.88
C LYS A 246 -28.73 3.40 -15.01
N ILE A 247 -29.04 2.36 -14.26
CA ILE A 247 -28.03 1.62 -13.48
C ILE A 247 -27.05 0.93 -14.44
N ALA A 248 -27.53 0.29 -15.50
CA ALA A 248 -26.68 -0.35 -16.51
C ALA A 248 -25.76 0.66 -17.20
N ASP A 249 -26.26 1.86 -17.55
CA ASP A 249 -25.44 2.93 -18.13
C ASP A 249 -24.34 3.37 -17.18
N VAL A 250 -24.63 3.57 -15.88
CA VAL A 250 -23.61 3.92 -14.87
C VAL A 250 -22.55 2.82 -14.71
N ILE A 251 -22.97 1.55 -14.75
CA ILE A 251 -22.04 0.41 -14.71
C ILE A 251 -21.10 0.44 -15.92
N GLN A 252 -21.65 0.70 -17.11
CA GLN A 252 -20.84 0.79 -18.33
C GLN A 252 -19.84 1.96 -18.26
N ASP A 253 -20.26 3.12 -17.80
CA ASP A 253 -19.37 4.28 -17.61
C ASP A 253 -18.22 3.97 -16.64
N LEU A 254 -18.48 3.20 -15.57
CA LEU A 254 -17.45 2.76 -14.62
C LEU A 254 -16.46 1.78 -15.26
N LEU A 255 -16.94 0.86 -16.10
CA LEU A 255 -16.06 -0.07 -16.85
C LEU A 255 -15.19 0.68 -17.84
N ASP A 256 -15.76 1.62 -18.58
CA ASP A 256 -15.02 2.43 -19.57
C ASP A 256 -13.97 3.31 -18.88
N ALA A 257 -14.26 3.86 -17.71
CA ALA A 257 -13.30 4.62 -16.91
C ALA A 257 -12.10 3.76 -16.40
N GLN A 258 -12.28 2.45 -16.21
CA GLN A 258 -11.20 1.53 -15.85
C GLN A 258 -10.27 1.19 -17.04
N VAL A 259 -10.73 1.32 -18.27
CA VAL A 259 -9.99 0.98 -19.50
C VAL A 259 -9.04 2.12 -19.92
N ILE A 260 -9.23 3.35 -19.40
CA ILE A 260 -8.32 4.47 -19.68
C ILE A 260 -7.06 4.33 -18.80
N LYS A 261 -6.15 3.45 -19.25
CA LYS A 261 -4.77 3.34 -18.78
C LYS A 261 -3.79 3.57 -19.91
#